data_44a0b20dee9d015485b55250e65ff236
#
_entry.id   44a0b20dee9d015485b55250e65ff236
#
_cell.length_a   1.000
_cell.length_b   1.000
_cell.length_c   1.000
_cell.angle_alpha   90.00
_cell.angle_beta   90.00
_cell.angle_gamma   90.00
#
_symmetry.space_group_name_H-M   'P 1'
#
loop_
_entity.id
_entity.type
_entity.pdbx_description
1 polymer ?
#
loop_
_entity_poly.entity_id
_entity_poly.type
_entity_poly.pdbx_seq_one_letter_code
_entity_poly.pdbx_strand_id
1 'polypeptide(L)'
;MKKIIVIGAGIAGLAAAIRLRAKGHDVLVIEQANGPGGKLREAKQDQFRFDLGPSLFTLPELVKEVLSEGNLSPSSFPYEQLDRSCHYFWEDGTELIAYHDKDKLAEEIDKKIGINASDKTNSEDVLTHLKHSAFLYDYTAELFMHRSLHKFKSYLSKPVLKALFKVHRFDLGKSLHEANKARFKDPKLVQLFDRYATYNGSDPYRAPGVLNIIPHLEHNIGTFFPKEGMYQITKSIYERAKALGVEFKFNTSCKQIVVKGNQVQGVELDTEFIPADLVVSNADVFPTYRNLLKNQKAPEKTLQSEPSSSAIIFYWGVKGSFPKLHLHNILFSDDYQGEFKALFDGDQLHPDPTVYINITSKLKKDDAPKGHENWFVMINAPANSGQDWDKWIPQARENILNKIQRTLGTDLRDKIIVEDILDPTLIEKRTSSHMGALYGTSSNNRMAAFLRHPNFSQNLKGLYFCGGSVHPGGGIPLCLLSAKILDELITNA
;
A
#
# COMPACT_ATOMS: atom_id res chain seq x y z
N MET A 1 -29.83 -2.16 -16.37
CA MET A 1 -29.17 -3.27 -15.65
C MET A 1 -28.15 -3.89 -16.60
N LYS A 2 -26.88 -4.08 -16.19
CA LYS A 2 -25.83 -4.72 -16.99
C LYS A 2 -25.30 -5.94 -16.23
N LYS A 3 -24.83 -6.96 -16.94
CA LYS A 3 -24.07 -8.06 -16.37
C LYS A 3 -22.59 -7.68 -16.31
N ILE A 4 -22.01 -7.70 -15.12
CA ILE A 4 -20.62 -7.26 -14.89
C ILE A 4 -19.84 -8.38 -14.21
N ILE A 5 -18.68 -8.70 -14.75
CA ILE A 5 -17.73 -9.63 -14.13
C ILE A 5 -16.56 -8.83 -13.55
N VAL A 6 -16.23 -9.08 -12.29
CA VAL A 6 -15.04 -8.54 -11.62
C VAL A 6 -14.03 -9.68 -11.47
N ILE A 7 -12.85 -9.54 -12.05
CA ILE A 7 -11.76 -10.50 -11.95
C ILE A 7 -10.87 -10.11 -10.78
N GLY A 8 -10.89 -10.91 -9.71
CA GLY A 8 -10.11 -10.72 -8.49
C GLY A 8 -10.91 -10.11 -7.34
N ALA A 9 -10.91 -10.79 -6.18
CA ALA A 9 -11.57 -10.39 -4.95
C ALA A 9 -10.62 -9.64 -3.97
N GLY A 10 -9.66 -8.87 -4.49
CA GLY A 10 -8.91 -7.89 -3.70
C GLY A 10 -9.81 -6.74 -3.25
N ILE A 11 -9.35 -5.90 -2.29
CA ILE A 11 -10.19 -4.84 -1.69
C ILE A 11 -10.77 -3.86 -2.72
N ALA A 12 -10.04 -3.55 -3.81
CA ALA A 12 -10.56 -2.68 -4.87
C ALA A 12 -11.63 -3.39 -5.70
N GLY A 13 -11.46 -4.69 -6.02
CA GLY A 13 -12.46 -5.49 -6.72
C GLY A 13 -13.74 -5.64 -5.92
N LEU A 14 -13.64 -5.90 -4.62
CA LEU A 14 -14.77 -5.97 -3.70
C LEU A 14 -15.50 -4.63 -3.60
N ALA A 15 -14.77 -3.52 -3.46
CA ALA A 15 -15.36 -2.18 -3.40
C ALA A 15 -16.04 -1.80 -4.72
N ALA A 16 -15.44 -2.14 -5.87
CA ALA A 16 -16.05 -1.95 -7.19
C ALA A 16 -17.36 -2.77 -7.33
N ALA A 17 -17.32 -4.04 -6.91
CA ALA A 17 -18.50 -4.90 -6.96
C ALA A 17 -19.66 -4.34 -6.11
N ILE A 18 -19.39 -3.85 -4.90
CA ILE A 18 -20.38 -3.19 -4.04
C ILE A 18 -21.01 -1.98 -4.75
N ARG A 19 -20.18 -1.04 -5.26
CA ARG A 19 -20.65 0.19 -5.90
C ARG A 19 -21.52 -0.09 -7.14
N LEU A 20 -21.07 -1.05 -7.95
CA LEU A 20 -21.80 -1.46 -9.15
C LEU A 20 -23.09 -2.18 -8.82
N ARG A 21 -23.11 -3.05 -7.81
CA ARG A 21 -24.30 -3.74 -7.34
C ARG A 21 -25.32 -2.78 -6.72
N ALA A 22 -24.86 -1.80 -5.95
CA ALA A 22 -25.70 -0.77 -5.35
C ALA A 22 -26.45 0.07 -6.41
N LYS A 23 -25.92 0.15 -7.64
CA LYS A 23 -26.56 0.81 -8.79
C LYS A 23 -27.49 -0.12 -9.59
N GLY A 24 -27.75 -1.33 -9.10
CA GLY A 24 -28.68 -2.28 -9.70
C GLY A 24 -28.10 -3.10 -10.84
N HIS A 25 -26.78 -3.18 -10.98
CA HIS A 25 -26.14 -4.08 -11.92
C HIS A 25 -26.10 -5.53 -11.37
N ASP A 26 -26.02 -6.49 -12.24
CA ASP A 26 -25.80 -7.89 -11.91
C ASP A 26 -24.29 -8.15 -11.87
N VAL A 27 -23.73 -8.53 -10.71
CA VAL A 27 -22.29 -8.54 -10.47
C VAL A 27 -21.82 -9.90 -9.98
N LEU A 28 -20.90 -10.51 -10.72
CA LEU A 28 -20.18 -11.73 -10.37
C LEU A 28 -18.70 -11.43 -10.15
N VAL A 29 -18.15 -11.83 -9.01
CA VAL A 29 -16.72 -11.76 -8.70
C VAL A 29 -16.09 -13.14 -8.87
N ILE A 30 -15.02 -13.24 -9.66
CA ILE A 30 -14.25 -14.46 -9.89
C ILE A 30 -12.89 -14.32 -9.21
N GLU A 31 -12.52 -15.28 -8.35
CA GLU A 31 -11.28 -15.25 -7.58
C GLU A 31 -10.58 -16.62 -7.65
N GLN A 32 -9.30 -16.60 -7.98
CA GLN A 32 -8.49 -17.83 -8.08
C GLN A 32 -8.21 -18.48 -6.72
N ALA A 33 -8.14 -17.67 -5.65
CA ALA A 33 -7.91 -18.15 -4.30
C ALA A 33 -9.20 -18.70 -3.67
N ASN A 34 -9.05 -19.37 -2.54
CA ASN A 34 -10.17 -19.95 -1.76
C ASN A 34 -10.99 -18.91 -0.97
N GLY A 35 -10.66 -17.62 -1.06
CA GLY A 35 -11.35 -16.55 -0.34
C GLY A 35 -10.87 -15.16 -0.75
N PRO A 36 -11.55 -14.11 -0.24
CA PRO A 36 -11.27 -12.74 -0.61
C PRO A 36 -10.01 -12.18 0.05
N GLY A 37 -9.49 -11.04 -0.48
CA GLY A 37 -8.49 -10.20 0.15
C GLY A 37 -7.28 -9.86 -0.71
N GLY A 38 -6.90 -10.74 -1.64
CA GLY A 38 -5.70 -10.51 -2.43
C GLY A 38 -4.46 -10.41 -1.54
N LYS A 39 -3.86 -9.20 -1.46
CA LYS A 39 -2.71 -8.90 -0.58
C LYS A 39 -3.10 -8.68 0.90
N LEU A 40 -4.36 -8.43 1.22
CA LEU A 40 -4.83 -8.17 2.59
C LEU A 40 -5.59 -9.40 3.10
N ARG A 41 -4.85 -10.33 3.69
CA ARG A 41 -5.32 -11.61 4.25
C ARG A 41 -4.80 -11.79 5.67
N GLU A 42 -5.17 -12.91 6.30
CA GLU A 42 -4.61 -13.36 7.58
C GLU A 42 -4.15 -14.81 7.49
N ALA A 43 -3.24 -15.19 8.38
CA ALA A 43 -2.87 -16.56 8.63
C ALA A 43 -2.88 -16.85 10.12
N LYS A 44 -3.14 -18.11 10.44
CA LYS A 44 -2.97 -18.65 11.80
C LYS A 44 -1.96 -19.78 11.72
N GLN A 45 -0.98 -19.75 12.61
CA GLN A 45 0.02 -20.78 12.75
C GLN A 45 0.19 -21.07 14.25
N ASP A 46 -0.09 -22.29 14.63
CA ASP A 46 -0.24 -22.68 16.04
C ASP A 46 -1.25 -21.75 16.75
N GLN A 47 -0.82 -21.04 17.79
CA GLN A 47 -1.65 -20.10 18.54
C GLN A 47 -1.40 -18.64 18.15
N PHE A 48 -0.64 -18.38 17.06
CA PHE A 48 -0.36 -17.04 16.57
C PHE A 48 -1.25 -16.71 15.37
N ARG A 49 -1.69 -15.46 15.33
CA ARG A 49 -2.37 -14.89 14.17
C ARG A 49 -1.52 -13.76 13.58
N PHE A 50 -1.45 -13.69 12.26
CA PHE A 50 -0.72 -12.68 11.52
C PHE A 50 -1.61 -12.05 10.44
N ASP A 51 -1.56 -10.73 10.30
CA ASP A 51 -2.03 -10.06 9.10
C ASP A 51 -0.99 -10.20 7.99
N LEU A 52 -1.41 -10.68 6.81
CA LEU A 52 -0.53 -10.98 5.68
C LEU A 52 -0.53 -9.86 4.63
N GLY A 53 0.02 -8.70 4.92
CA GLY A 53 0.05 -7.63 3.92
C GLY A 53 0.14 -6.23 4.52
N PRO A 54 -0.62 -5.26 3.98
CA PRO A 54 -0.56 -3.90 4.51
C PRO A 54 -0.87 -3.86 6.00
N SER A 55 0.02 -3.26 6.78
CA SER A 55 -0.08 -3.18 8.24
C SER A 55 -0.44 -1.78 8.74
N LEU A 56 -0.24 -0.76 7.91
CA LEU A 56 -0.61 0.62 8.24
C LEU A 56 -1.99 0.96 7.68
N PHE A 57 -2.83 1.56 8.52
CA PHE A 57 -4.18 1.97 8.14
C PHE A 57 -4.39 3.46 8.34
N THR A 58 -4.73 4.15 7.24
CA THR A 58 -5.10 5.56 7.20
C THR A 58 -6.42 5.73 6.46
N LEU A 59 -7.10 6.87 6.60
CA LEU A 59 -8.34 7.21 5.92
C LEU A 59 -9.46 6.15 6.11
N PRO A 60 -9.81 5.80 7.35
CA PRO A 60 -10.85 4.79 7.64
C PRO A 60 -12.23 5.16 7.10
N GLU A 61 -12.48 6.45 6.85
CA GLU A 61 -13.71 6.95 6.24
C GLU A 61 -13.96 6.37 4.84
N LEU A 62 -12.91 6.03 4.08
CA LEU A 62 -13.06 5.38 2.77
C LEU A 62 -13.64 3.96 2.89
N VAL A 63 -13.27 3.22 3.95
CA VAL A 63 -13.88 1.93 4.25
C VAL A 63 -15.34 2.11 4.64
N LYS A 64 -15.63 3.07 5.54
CA LYS A 64 -17.02 3.39 5.93
C LYS A 64 -17.88 3.82 4.75
N GLU A 65 -17.33 4.60 3.82
CA GLU A 65 -18.01 5.01 2.59
C GLU A 65 -18.44 3.76 1.80
N VAL A 66 -17.54 2.81 1.54
CA VAL A 66 -17.88 1.56 0.84
C VAL A 66 -18.93 0.74 1.61
N LEU A 67 -18.82 0.65 2.94
CA LEU A 67 -19.78 -0.08 3.77
C LEU A 67 -21.15 0.59 3.86
N SER A 68 -21.29 1.86 3.50
CA SER A 68 -22.56 2.59 3.45
C SER A 68 -23.25 2.52 2.09
N GLU A 69 -22.60 1.98 1.06
CA GLU A 69 -23.18 1.88 -0.28
C GLU A 69 -24.43 0.96 -0.31
N GLY A 70 -25.41 1.33 -1.15
CA GLY A 70 -26.67 0.60 -1.33
C GLY A 70 -27.70 0.91 -0.23
N ASN A 71 -28.86 0.22 -0.31
CA ASN A 71 -30.05 0.52 0.52
C ASN A 71 -30.10 -0.25 1.86
N LEU A 72 -29.01 -0.91 2.26
CA LEU A 72 -28.92 -1.59 3.55
C LEU A 72 -28.34 -0.66 4.61
N SER A 73 -28.68 -0.88 5.88
CA SER A 73 -28.04 -0.18 6.99
C SER A 73 -26.52 -0.34 6.93
N PRO A 74 -25.73 0.72 7.22
CA PRO A 74 -24.28 0.62 7.23
C PRO A 74 -23.78 -0.47 8.19
N SER A 75 -22.81 -1.27 7.73
CA SER A 75 -22.16 -2.28 8.58
C SER A 75 -21.25 -1.61 9.61
N SER A 76 -21.20 -2.18 10.81
CA SER A 76 -20.25 -1.73 11.84
C SER A 76 -18.81 -2.06 11.40
N PHE A 77 -17.93 -1.07 11.55
CA PHE A 77 -16.50 -1.23 11.32
C PHE A 77 -15.73 -0.58 12.48
N PRO A 78 -15.52 -1.30 13.60
CA PRO A 78 -14.84 -0.80 14.77
C PRO A 78 -13.32 -0.70 14.54
N TYR A 79 -12.77 0.48 14.81
CA TYR A 79 -11.33 0.76 14.80
C TYR A 79 -11.00 1.77 15.88
N GLU A 80 -9.73 1.91 16.20
CA GLU A 80 -9.22 2.92 17.10
C GLU A 80 -8.16 3.78 16.42
N GLN A 81 -8.04 5.03 16.84
CA GLN A 81 -6.96 5.91 16.43
C GLN A 81 -5.76 5.67 17.34
N LEU A 82 -4.59 5.58 16.74
CA LEU A 82 -3.35 5.35 17.48
C LEU A 82 -2.80 6.66 18.06
N ASP A 83 -2.45 6.66 19.33
CA ASP A 83 -1.72 7.77 19.98
C ASP A 83 -0.28 7.89 19.43
N ARG A 84 0.30 6.77 18.98
CA ARG A 84 1.65 6.65 18.45
C ARG A 84 1.62 6.01 17.08
N SER A 85 1.99 6.77 16.07
CA SER A 85 1.99 6.25 14.69
C SER A 85 3.15 5.29 14.44
N CYS A 86 4.33 5.55 15.00
CA CYS A 86 5.52 4.71 14.84
C CYS A 86 6.56 5.00 15.92
N HIS A 87 7.39 3.99 16.23
CA HIS A 87 8.60 4.14 17.05
C HIS A 87 9.83 3.91 16.16
N TYR A 88 10.70 4.89 16.10
CA TYR A 88 11.91 4.89 15.28
C TYR A 88 13.15 4.66 16.12
N PHE A 89 14.09 3.90 15.58
CA PHE A 89 15.35 3.55 16.23
C PHE A 89 16.51 3.74 15.25
N TRP A 90 17.61 4.32 15.72
CA TRP A 90 18.90 4.41 15.05
C TRP A 90 19.96 3.64 15.86
N GLU A 91 21.02 3.18 15.19
CA GLU A 91 22.06 2.38 15.84
C GLU A 91 22.90 3.16 16.86
N ASP A 92 22.96 4.50 16.75
CA ASP A 92 23.61 5.34 17.73
C ASP A 92 22.83 5.48 19.07
N GLY A 93 21.74 4.73 19.22
CA GLY A 93 20.89 4.71 20.41
C GLY A 93 19.81 5.79 20.42
N THR A 94 19.71 6.63 19.37
CA THR A 94 18.60 7.58 19.24
C THR A 94 17.30 6.84 19.02
N GLU A 95 16.26 7.26 19.75
CA GLU A 95 14.89 6.74 19.62
C GLU A 95 13.92 7.91 19.50
N LEU A 96 12.91 7.79 18.66
CA LEU A 96 11.88 8.79 18.48
C LEU A 96 10.50 8.16 18.36
N ILE A 97 9.55 8.59 19.18
CA ILE A 97 8.15 8.20 19.08
C ILE A 97 7.39 9.27 18.29
N ALA A 98 6.79 8.87 17.17
CA ALA A 98 5.91 9.75 16.41
C ALA A 98 4.52 9.77 17.04
N TYR A 99 4.27 10.73 17.92
CA TYR A 99 2.96 10.95 18.52
C TYR A 99 2.00 11.59 17.53
N HIS A 100 0.71 11.24 17.64
CA HIS A 100 -0.35 11.93 16.89
C HIS A 100 -0.57 13.35 17.43
N ASP A 101 -0.50 13.52 18.73
CA ASP A 101 -0.53 14.83 19.41
C ASP A 101 0.71 15.66 19.03
N LYS A 102 0.50 16.89 18.52
CA LYS A 102 1.56 17.73 17.97
C LYS A 102 2.48 18.31 19.03
N ASP A 103 1.97 18.60 20.21
CA ASP A 103 2.76 19.16 21.31
C ASP A 103 3.69 18.08 21.86
N LYS A 104 3.16 16.85 22.08
CA LYS A 104 3.98 15.69 22.47
C LYS A 104 5.02 15.33 21.40
N LEU A 105 4.65 15.40 20.11
CA LEU A 105 5.60 15.15 19.02
C LEU A 105 6.74 16.20 19.03
N ALA A 106 6.42 17.46 19.23
CA ALA A 106 7.41 18.54 19.30
C ALA A 106 8.37 18.35 20.49
N GLU A 107 7.83 18.08 21.69
CA GLU A 107 8.63 17.80 22.90
C GLU A 107 9.55 16.57 22.69
N GLU A 108 9.04 15.51 22.07
CA GLU A 108 9.81 14.29 21.81
C GLU A 108 10.96 14.56 20.82
N ILE A 109 10.70 15.33 19.75
CA ILE A 109 11.74 15.69 18.77
C ILE A 109 12.84 16.52 19.42
N ASP A 110 12.49 17.59 20.15
CA ASP A 110 13.48 18.47 20.78
C ASP A 110 14.28 17.74 21.86
N LYS A 111 13.66 16.80 22.57
CA LYS A 111 14.32 15.96 23.57
C LYS A 111 15.28 14.94 22.98
N LYS A 112 14.92 14.31 21.85
CA LYS A 112 15.62 13.14 21.30
C LYS A 112 16.58 13.48 20.15
N ILE A 113 16.22 14.43 19.32
CA ILE A 113 17.03 14.89 18.17
C ILE A 113 17.87 16.09 18.58
N GLY A 114 17.46 16.81 19.65
CA GLY A 114 18.14 17.99 20.13
C GLY A 114 17.66 19.30 19.47
N ILE A 115 18.26 20.40 19.92
CA ILE A 115 17.99 21.75 19.42
C ILE A 115 19.11 22.15 18.47
N ASN A 116 18.77 22.61 17.27
CA ASN A 116 19.75 23.12 16.32
C ASN A 116 20.46 24.37 16.87
N ALA A 117 21.73 24.58 16.48
CA ALA A 117 22.52 25.78 16.81
C ALA A 117 21.98 27.06 16.14
N SER A 118 20.88 27.00 15.38
CA SER A 118 20.18 28.14 14.77
C SER A 118 18.93 28.46 15.59
N ASP A 119 18.41 29.70 15.48
CA ASP A 119 17.24 30.21 16.22
C ASP A 119 15.93 29.43 16.08
N LYS A 120 15.91 28.34 15.29
CA LYS A 120 14.77 27.45 15.13
C LYS A 120 15.06 26.05 15.69
N THR A 121 14.06 25.46 16.34
CA THR A 121 14.14 24.08 16.85
C THR A 121 13.84 23.07 15.75
N ASN A 122 14.29 21.82 15.91
CA ASN A 122 13.96 20.72 15.02
C ASN A 122 12.45 20.45 14.97
N SER A 123 11.75 20.66 16.08
CA SER A 123 10.30 20.51 16.17
C SER A 123 9.56 21.56 15.33
N GLU A 124 10.01 22.81 15.31
CA GLU A 124 9.41 23.86 14.46
C GLU A 124 9.54 23.54 12.97
N ASP A 125 10.68 22.99 12.54
CA ASP A 125 10.90 22.55 11.17
C ASP A 125 9.93 21.40 10.81
N VAL A 126 9.75 20.43 11.71
CA VAL A 126 8.80 19.32 11.51
C VAL A 126 7.37 19.84 11.46
N LEU A 127 6.93 20.68 12.40
CA LEU A 127 5.58 21.24 12.39
C LEU A 127 5.31 22.08 11.14
N THR A 128 6.31 22.81 10.67
CA THR A 128 6.23 23.58 9.41
C THR A 128 6.11 22.65 8.21
N HIS A 129 6.87 21.55 8.20
CA HIS A 129 6.78 20.53 7.16
C HIS A 129 5.39 19.85 7.14
N LEU A 130 4.83 19.51 8.30
CA LEU A 130 3.48 18.93 8.39
C LEU A 130 2.39 19.89 7.90
N LYS A 131 2.54 21.21 8.12
CA LYS A 131 1.67 22.24 7.51
C LYS A 131 1.82 22.27 5.98
N HIS A 132 3.06 22.11 5.47
CA HIS A 132 3.28 22.01 4.03
C HIS A 132 2.68 20.71 3.44
N SER A 133 2.78 19.58 4.15
CA SER A 133 2.15 18.32 3.75
C SER A 133 0.62 18.44 3.66
N ALA A 134 0.00 19.16 4.61
CA ALA A 134 -1.44 19.48 4.56
C ALA A 134 -1.76 20.34 3.33
N PHE A 135 -0.95 21.37 3.08
CA PHE A 135 -1.10 22.22 1.89
C PHE A 135 -1.02 21.38 0.59
N LEU A 136 -0.06 20.46 0.49
CA LEU A 136 0.02 19.56 -0.68
C LEU A 136 -1.26 18.73 -0.83
N TYR A 137 -1.76 18.16 0.26
CA TYR A 137 -2.99 17.37 0.26
C TYR A 137 -4.19 18.19 -0.22
N ASP A 138 -4.42 19.37 0.35
CA ASP A 138 -5.56 20.23 0.04
C ASP A 138 -5.62 20.65 -1.44
N TYR A 139 -4.45 20.81 -2.08
CA TYR A 139 -4.39 21.26 -3.47
C TYR A 139 -4.24 20.13 -4.48
N THR A 140 -3.74 18.95 -4.08
CA THR A 140 -3.40 17.90 -5.04
C THR A 140 -4.28 16.64 -4.92
N ALA A 141 -4.83 16.33 -3.73
CA ALA A 141 -5.58 15.09 -3.52
C ALA A 141 -6.80 14.97 -4.42
N GLU A 142 -7.55 16.06 -4.63
CA GLU A 142 -8.73 16.05 -5.50
C GLU A 142 -8.40 15.58 -6.92
N LEU A 143 -7.30 16.06 -7.50
CA LEU A 143 -6.90 15.67 -8.85
C LEU A 143 -6.25 14.29 -8.87
N PHE A 144 -5.28 14.05 -7.97
CA PHE A 144 -4.42 12.87 -8.04
C PHE A 144 -5.02 11.62 -7.40
N MET A 145 -5.93 11.78 -6.46
CA MET A 145 -6.50 10.66 -5.71
C MET A 145 -7.97 10.40 -6.06
N HIS A 146 -8.76 11.45 -6.34
CA HIS A 146 -10.21 11.34 -6.47
C HIS A 146 -10.72 11.39 -7.91
N ARG A 147 -9.90 11.77 -8.89
CA ARG A 147 -10.32 11.90 -10.29
C ARG A 147 -9.44 11.10 -11.25
N SER A 148 -10.02 10.69 -12.37
CA SER A 148 -9.23 10.08 -13.44
C SER A 148 -8.34 11.12 -14.13
N LEU A 149 -7.01 10.98 -14.04
CA LEU A 149 -6.04 11.82 -14.75
C LEU A 149 -6.09 11.66 -16.27
N HIS A 150 -6.77 10.63 -16.77
CA HIS A 150 -6.84 10.29 -18.19
C HIS A 150 -8.10 10.86 -18.89
N LYS A 151 -8.88 11.68 -18.18
CA LYS A 151 -10.05 12.39 -18.71
C LYS A 151 -9.83 13.90 -18.68
N PHE A 152 -9.91 14.57 -19.82
CA PHE A 152 -9.70 16.01 -19.93
C PHE A 152 -10.61 16.82 -18.98
N LYS A 153 -11.86 16.39 -18.80
CA LYS A 153 -12.82 17.03 -17.85
C LYS A 153 -12.28 17.14 -16.42
N SER A 154 -11.40 16.23 -16.00
CA SER A 154 -10.82 16.26 -14.65
C SER A 154 -9.99 17.53 -14.41
N TYR A 155 -9.37 18.08 -15.43
CA TYR A 155 -8.52 19.27 -15.35
C TYR A 155 -9.30 20.60 -15.34
N LEU A 156 -10.57 20.58 -15.70
CA LEU A 156 -11.42 21.77 -15.78
C LEU A 156 -12.15 22.08 -14.45
N SER A 157 -11.90 21.30 -13.39
CA SER A 157 -12.54 21.54 -12.10
C SER A 157 -11.93 22.74 -11.37
N LYS A 158 -12.78 23.49 -10.63
CA LYS A 158 -12.33 24.65 -9.83
C LYS A 158 -11.16 24.35 -8.88
N PRO A 159 -11.13 23.19 -8.13
CA PRO A 159 -10.00 22.85 -7.30
C PRO A 159 -8.69 22.70 -8.09
N VAL A 160 -8.73 22.04 -9.25
CA VAL A 160 -7.55 21.83 -10.09
C VAL A 160 -7.03 23.15 -10.66
N LEU A 161 -7.92 24.04 -11.12
CA LEU A 161 -7.51 25.38 -11.58
C LEU A 161 -6.83 26.19 -10.47
N LYS A 162 -7.34 26.13 -9.23
CA LYS A 162 -6.68 26.73 -8.07
C LYS A 162 -5.31 26.13 -7.78
N ALA A 163 -5.18 24.79 -7.94
CA ALA A 163 -3.91 24.10 -7.74
C ALA A 163 -2.83 24.53 -8.75
N LEU A 164 -3.20 24.80 -10.02
CA LEU A 164 -2.27 25.25 -11.05
C LEU A 164 -1.56 26.57 -10.66
N PHE A 165 -2.24 27.51 -10.00
CA PHE A 165 -1.62 28.74 -9.50
C PHE A 165 -0.61 28.52 -8.35
N LYS A 166 -0.61 27.33 -7.74
CA LYS A 166 0.26 26.98 -6.60
C LYS A 166 1.31 25.91 -6.97
N VAL A 167 1.35 25.47 -8.23
CA VAL A 167 2.21 24.36 -8.69
C VAL A 167 3.70 24.55 -8.36
N HIS A 168 4.19 25.80 -8.32
CA HIS A 168 5.57 26.14 -7.96
C HIS A 168 5.93 25.73 -6.52
N ARG A 169 4.93 25.47 -5.67
CA ARG A 169 5.09 25.02 -4.27
C ARG A 169 4.99 23.51 -4.09
N PHE A 170 4.80 22.72 -5.16
CA PHE A 170 4.55 21.26 -5.07
C PHE A 170 5.84 20.43 -5.11
N ASP A 171 7.01 21.06 -5.10
CA ASP A 171 8.32 20.38 -5.16
C ASP A 171 8.48 19.39 -6.35
N LEU A 172 7.78 19.62 -7.46
CA LEU A 172 7.82 18.76 -8.62
C LEU A 172 9.18 18.68 -9.30
N GLY A 173 10.00 19.72 -9.13
CA GLY A 173 11.35 19.80 -9.68
C GLY A 173 12.44 19.11 -8.86
N LYS A 174 12.11 18.67 -7.62
CA LYS A 174 13.04 18.06 -6.66
C LYS A 174 12.68 16.61 -6.41
N SER A 175 13.67 15.80 -6.04
CA SER A 175 13.41 14.50 -5.41
C SER A 175 12.83 14.70 -4.00
N LEU A 176 12.25 13.64 -3.43
CA LEU A 176 11.76 13.66 -2.05
C LEU A 176 12.91 14.01 -1.08
N HIS A 177 14.06 13.35 -1.25
CA HIS A 177 15.28 13.62 -0.47
C HIS A 177 15.73 15.09 -0.58
N GLU A 178 15.84 15.64 -1.80
CA GLU A 178 16.23 17.04 -2.00
C GLU A 178 15.25 18.00 -1.33
N ALA A 179 13.94 17.71 -1.39
CA ALA A 179 12.92 18.51 -0.75
C ALA A 179 13.01 18.44 0.79
N ASN A 180 13.28 17.26 1.36
CA ASN A 180 13.43 17.07 2.80
C ASN A 180 14.75 17.68 3.31
N LYS A 181 15.86 17.45 2.61
CA LYS A 181 17.15 18.06 2.93
C LYS A 181 17.13 19.60 2.93
N ALA A 182 16.27 20.20 2.10
CA ALA A 182 16.10 21.66 2.09
C ALA A 182 15.28 22.17 3.31
N ARG A 183 14.53 21.28 4.00
CA ARG A 183 13.67 21.63 5.15
C ARG A 183 14.29 21.28 6.48
N PHE A 184 14.99 20.16 6.54
CA PHE A 184 15.57 19.63 7.78
C PHE A 184 17.09 19.75 7.75
N LYS A 185 17.67 20.19 8.86
CA LYS A 185 19.12 20.22 9.05
C LYS A 185 19.66 18.92 9.63
N ASP A 186 18.87 18.29 10.49
CA ASP A 186 19.23 17.03 11.11
C ASP A 186 19.04 15.87 10.12
N PRO A 187 20.07 15.02 9.88
CA PRO A 187 20.00 13.94 8.91
C PRO A 187 19.01 12.84 9.31
N LYS A 188 18.73 12.63 10.60
CA LYS A 188 17.73 11.66 11.05
C LYS A 188 16.31 12.08 10.68
N LEU A 189 16.02 13.40 10.75
CA LEU A 189 14.74 13.92 10.27
C LEU A 189 14.62 13.81 8.75
N VAL A 190 15.70 14.07 8.00
CA VAL A 190 15.71 13.84 6.55
C VAL A 190 15.38 12.39 6.25
N GLN A 191 16.08 11.44 6.89
CA GLN A 191 15.87 10.00 6.72
C GLN A 191 14.43 9.57 7.11
N LEU A 192 13.91 10.09 8.23
CA LEU A 192 12.56 9.83 8.69
C LEU A 192 11.52 10.22 7.64
N PHE A 193 11.66 11.41 7.03
CA PHE A 193 10.72 11.87 6.00
C PHE A 193 11.00 11.30 4.61
N ASP A 194 12.22 10.89 4.31
CA ASP A 194 12.56 10.13 3.10
C ASP A 194 11.87 8.75 3.07
N ARG A 195 11.69 8.14 4.25
CA ARG A 195 10.96 6.87 4.40
C ARG A 195 9.60 6.85 3.72
N TYR A 196 8.94 7.99 3.59
CA TYR A 196 7.61 8.03 2.96
C TYR A 196 7.60 7.64 1.48
N ALA A 197 8.74 7.61 0.79
CA ALA A 197 8.85 7.03 -0.54
C ALA A 197 8.50 5.53 -0.56
N THR A 198 8.78 4.79 0.51
CA THR A 198 8.51 3.35 0.60
C THR A 198 7.01 3.02 0.64
N TYR A 199 6.13 3.98 0.97
CA TYR A 199 4.68 3.83 0.89
C TYR A 199 4.17 3.63 -0.55
N ASN A 200 5.00 4.01 -1.53
CA ASN A 200 4.79 3.74 -2.96
C ASN A 200 5.83 2.75 -3.52
N GLY A 201 6.63 2.12 -2.64
CA GLY A 201 7.72 1.25 -3.05
C GLY A 201 8.71 1.93 -3.97
N SER A 202 9.12 3.17 -3.62
CA SER A 202 9.95 4.03 -4.45
C SER A 202 11.21 4.48 -3.71
N ASP A 203 12.19 4.94 -4.47
CA ASP A 203 13.46 5.49 -4.01
C ASP A 203 13.29 6.97 -3.66
N PRO A 204 13.54 7.44 -2.43
CA PRO A 204 13.41 8.85 -2.05
C PRO A 204 14.37 9.78 -2.81
N TYR A 205 15.48 9.26 -3.31
CA TYR A 205 16.47 10.01 -4.08
C TYR A 205 16.05 10.27 -5.52
N ARG A 206 15.02 9.52 -6.01
CA ARG A 206 14.48 9.58 -7.38
C ARG A 206 13.02 10.03 -7.42
N ALA A 207 12.23 9.59 -6.47
CA ALA A 207 10.80 9.90 -6.37
C ALA A 207 10.54 11.41 -6.16
N PRO A 208 9.46 11.98 -6.71
CA PRO A 208 9.22 13.43 -6.67
C PRO A 208 8.86 13.93 -5.26
N GLY A 209 9.27 15.16 -4.95
CA GLY A 209 9.04 15.81 -3.66
C GLY A 209 7.57 16.00 -3.27
N VAL A 210 6.64 15.92 -4.24
CA VAL A 210 5.19 15.94 -3.97
C VAL A 210 4.74 14.75 -3.11
N LEU A 211 5.52 13.67 -2.99
CA LEU A 211 5.24 12.57 -2.05
C LEU A 211 5.27 13.02 -0.59
N ASN A 212 5.74 14.21 -0.28
CA ASN A 212 5.53 14.88 1.01
C ASN A 212 4.05 15.15 1.36
N ILE A 213 3.12 14.76 0.51
CA ILE A 213 1.70 14.64 0.84
C ILE A 213 1.45 13.52 1.87
N ILE A 214 2.24 12.44 1.87
CA ILE A 214 2.01 11.23 2.67
C ILE A 214 2.12 11.50 4.20
N PRO A 215 3.10 12.27 4.70
CA PRO A 215 3.14 12.68 6.10
C PRO A 215 1.85 13.32 6.63
N HIS A 216 1.06 13.99 5.77
CA HIS A 216 -0.24 14.53 6.16
C HIS A 216 -1.21 13.43 6.59
N LEU A 217 -1.25 12.31 5.86
CA LEU A 217 -2.13 11.17 6.16
C LEU A 217 -1.79 10.54 7.51
N GLU A 218 -0.49 10.39 7.79
CA GLU A 218 -0.02 9.73 9.02
C GLU A 218 -0.07 10.66 10.23
N HIS A 219 0.47 11.87 10.11
CA HIS A 219 0.65 12.76 11.25
C HIS A 219 -0.54 13.71 11.48
N ASN A 220 -1.19 14.22 10.43
CA ASN A 220 -2.26 15.20 10.59
C ASN A 220 -3.63 14.54 10.67
N ILE A 221 -3.92 13.54 9.82
CA ILE A 221 -5.17 12.78 9.88
C ILE A 221 -5.07 11.69 10.95
N GLY A 222 -3.95 10.95 10.96
CA GLY A 222 -3.66 9.93 11.94
C GLY A 222 -3.56 8.52 11.37
N THR A 223 -3.04 7.64 12.18
CA THR A 223 -3.02 6.19 11.93
C THR A 223 -4.07 5.51 12.78
N PHE A 224 -4.60 4.42 12.27
CA PHE A 224 -5.71 3.70 12.88
C PHE A 224 -5.42 2.19 12.90
N PHE A 225 -6.13 1.48 13.76
CA PHE A 225 -6.07 0.03 13.81
C PHE A 225 -7.48 -0.57 13.91
N PRO A 226 -7.90 -1.45 12.98
CA PRO A 226 -9.17 -2.17 13.11
C PRO A 226 -9.09 -3.13 14.30
N LYS A 227 -10.11 -3.14 15.18
CA LYS A 227 -10.07 -3.89 16.44
C LYS A 227 -9.84 -5.40 16.29
N GLU A 228 -10.27 -5.96 15.15
CA GLU A 228 -10.07 -7.38 14.82
C GLU A 228 -8.87 -7.65 13.90
N GLY A 229 -7.94 -6.66 13.76
CA GLY A 229 -6.79 -6.73 12.87
C GLY A 229 -7.08 -6.24 11.46
N MET A 230 -6.05 -6.15 10.64
CA MET A 230 -6.14 -5.54 9.31
C MET A 230 -7.05 -6.31 8.35
N TYR A 231 -7.12 -7.65 8.46
CA TYR A 231 -8.00 -8.46 7.62
C TYR A 231 -9.48 -8.16 7.82
N GLN A 232 -9.87 -7.54 8.95
CA GLN A 232 -11.25 -7.08 9.17
C GLN A 232 -11.75 -6.16 8.06
N ILE A 233 -10.87 -5.34 7.45
CA ILE A 233 -11.22 -4.48 6.31
C ILE A 233 -11.78 -5.34 5.16
N THR A 234 -11.03 -6.37 4.76
CA THR A 234 -11.46 -7.30 3.71
C THR A 234 -12.76 -8.00 4.07
N LYS A 235 -12.83 -8.56 5.29
CA LYS A 235 -13.99 -9.30 5.78
C LYS A 235 -15.26 -8.44 5.77
N SER A 236 -15.17 -7.22 6.29
CA SER A 236 -16.31 -6.30 6.34
C SER A 236 -16.81 -5.92 4.94
N ILE A 237 -15.89 -5.61 4.01
CA ILE A 237 -16.26 -5.27 2.63
C ILE A 237 -16.85 -6.49 1.91
N TYR A 238 -16.29 -7.69 2.10
CA TYR A 238 -16.81 -8.92 1.51
C TYR A 238 -18.22 -9.26 2.01
N GLU A 239 -18.45 -9.20 3.33
CA GLU A 239 -19.79 -9.45 3.90
C GLU A 239 -20.82 -8.41 3.41
N ARG A 240 -20.42 -7.16 3.25
CA ARG A 240 -21.27 -6.13 2.63
C ARG A 240 -21.63 -6.46 1.19
N ALA A 241 -20.66 -6.90 0.39
CA ALA A 241 -20.88 -7.30 -0.99
C ALA A 241 -21.91 -8.46 -1.09
N LYS A 242 -21.75 -9.47 -0.24
CA LYS A 242 -22.71 -10.60 -0.14
C LYS A 242 -24.11 -10.13 0.24
N ALA A 243 -24.22 -9.28 1.24
CA ALA A 243 -25.50 -8.75 1.71
C ALA A 243 -26.24 -7.95 0.63
N LEU A 244 -25.54 -7.32 -0.29
CA LEU A 244 -26.09 -6.62 -1.45
C LEU A 244 -26.43 -7.60 -2.61
N GLY A 245 -26.08 -8.88 -2.52
CA GLY A 245 -26.35 -9.86 -3.54
C GLY A 245 -25.31 -9.92 -4.66
N VAL A 246 -24.05 -9.58 -4.36
CA VAL A 246 -22.92 -9.88 -5.25
C VAL A 246 -22.65 -11.37 -5.23
N GLU A 247 -22.53 -11.99 -6.40
CA GLU A 247 -22.18 -13.40 -6.53
C GLU A 247 -20.65 -13.60 -6.54
N PHE A 248 -20.19 -14.75 -6.03
CA PHE A 248 -18.77 -15.10 -5.93
C PHE A 248 -18.48 -16.51 -6.44
N LYS A 249 -17.44 -16.64 -7.28
CA LYS A 249 -16.82 -17.91 -7.64
C LYS A 249 -15.37 -17.91 -7.14
N PHE A 250 -15.11 -18.59 -6.04
CA PHE A 250 -13.76 -18.84 -5.51
C PHE A 250 -13.13 -20.08 -6.13
N ASN A 251 -11.81 -20.30 -5.93
CA ASN A 251 -11.03 -21.38 -6.54
C ASN A 251 -11.23 -21.44 -8.07
N THR A 252 -11.43 -20.28 -8.69
CA THR A 252 -11.79 -20.16 -10.10
C THR A 252 -10.88 -19.16 -10.79
N SER A 253 -10.07 -19.62 -11.72
CA SER A 253 -9.17 -18.77 -12.51
C SER A 253 -9.85 -18.32 -13.80
N CYS A 254 -9.76 -17.02 -14.10
CA CYS A 254 -10.09 -16.51 -15.42
C CYS A 254 -8.94 -16.84 -16.38
N LYS A 255 -9.23 -17.49 -17.50
CA LYS A 255 -8.25 -17.82 -18.55
C LYS A 255 -8.11 -16.75 -19.59
N GLN A 256 -9.21 -16.13 -19.97
CA GLN A 256 -9.24 -15.14 -21.04
C GLN A 256 -10.40 -14.17 -20.86
N ILE A 257 -10.17 -12.90 -21.18
CA ILE A 257 -11.23 -11.93 -21.46
C ILE A 257 -11.55 -12.01 -22.94
N VAL A 258 -12.77 -12.47 -23.26
CA VAL A 258 -13.20 -12.71 -24.63
C VAL A 258 -13.60 -11.38 -25.26
N VAL A 259 -13.02 -11.06 -26.42
CA VAL A 259 -13.24 -9.81 -27.18
C VAL A 259 -13.68 -10.15 -28.60
N LYS A 260 -14.72 -9.47 -29.07
CA LYS A 260 -15.14 -9.53 -30.49
C LYS A 260 -15.06 -8.12 -31.08
N GLY A 261 -14.24 -7.95 -32.11
CA GLY A 261 -13.89 -6.61 -32.61
C GLY A 261 -13.14 -5.81 -31.52
N ASN A 262 -13.73 -4.71 -31.07
CA ASN A 262 -13.20 -3.89 -29.97
C ASN A 262 -14.10 -3.90 -28.73
N GLN A 263 -15.01 -4.88 -28.61
CA GLN A 263 -16.00 -4.98 -27.52
C GLN A 263 -15.78 -6.26 -26.71
N VAL A 264 -15.73 -6.14 -25.40
CA VAL A 264 -15.73 -7.27 -24.46
C VAL A 264 -17.05 -8.04 -24.56
N GLN A 265 -16.98 -9.38 -24.53
CA GLN A 265 -18.14 -10.29 -24.59
C GLN A 265 -18.35 -11.04 -23.27
N GLY A 266 -17.34 -11.15 -22.44
CA GLY A 266 -17.35 -11.92 -21.21
C GLY A 266 -15.97 -12.47 -20.88
N VAL A 267 -15.95 -13.54 -20.06
CA VAL A 267 -14.72 -14.21 -19.66
C VAL A 267 -14.82 -15.72 -19.92
N GLU A 268 -13.70 -16.33 -20.25
CA GLU A 268 -13.53 -17.76 -20.37
C GLU A 268 -12.86 -18.30 -19.10
N LEU A 269 -13.46 -19.32 -18.52
CA LEU A 269 -12.94 -20.10 -17.40
C LEU A 269 -12.44 -21.47 -17.91
N ASP A 270 -11.98 -22.33 -17.01
CA ASP A 270 -11.59 -23.69 -17.37
C ASP A 270 -12.75 -24.54 -17.90
N THR A 271 -13.96 -24.31 -17.39
CA THR A 271 -15.12 -25.17 -17.59
C THR A 271 -16.25 -24.52 -18.38
N GLU A 272 -16.28 -23.19 -18.50
CA GLU A 272 -17.40 -22.46 -19.10
C GLU A 272 -16.99 -21.07 -19.62
N PHE A 273 -17.75 -20.55 -20.57
CA PHE A 273 -17.76 -19.14 -20.94
C PHE A 273 -18.89 -18.42 -20.19
N ILE A 274 -18.58 -17.32 -19.55
CA ILE A 274 -19.56 -16.47 -18.86
C ILE A 274 -19.71 -15.16 -19.63
N PRO A 275 -20.89 -14.90 -20.27
CA PRO A 275 -21.14 -13.67 -20.99
C PRO A 275 -21.30 -12.49 -20.04
N ALA A 276 -20.77 -11.33 -20.41
CA ALA A 276 -20.89 -10.09 -19.66
C ALA A 276 -20.89 -8.86 -20.58
N ASP A 277 -21.63 -7.82 -20.15
CA ASP A 277 -21.64 -6.51 -20.81
C ASP A 277 -20.36 -5.74 -20.52
N LEU A 278 -19.84 -5.88 -19.29
CA LEU A 278 -18.62 -5.23 -18.81
C LEU A 278 -17.75 -6.23 -18.03
N VAL A 279 -16.42 -6.05 -18.15
CA VAL A 279 -15.44 -6.76 -17.33
C VAL A 279 -14.58 -5.73 -16.60
N VAL A 280 -14.42 -5.92 -15.29
CA VAL A 280 -13.54 -5.14 -14.42
C VAL A 280 -12.38 -6.04 -14.00
N SER A 281 -11.15 -5.70 -14.37
CA SER A 281 -9.97 -6.40 -13.88
C SER A 281 -9.44 -5.74 -12.61
N ASN A 282 -9.43 -6.48 -11.50
CA ASN A 282 -8.70 -6.14 -10.28
C ASN A 282 -7.38 -6.95 -10.18
N ALA A 283 -7.07 -7.78 -11.15
CA ALA A 283 -5.73 -8.35 -11.31
C ALA A 283 -4.73 -7.25 -11.71
N ASP A 284 -3.45 -7.49 -11.48
CA ASP A 284 -2.41 -6.57 -11.94
C ASP A 284 -2.52 -6.35 -13.46
N VAL A 285 -2.25 -5.13 -13.90
CA VAL A 285 -2.35 -4.72 -15.31
C VAL A 285 -1.46 -5.57 -16.21
N PHE A 286 -0.25 -5.88 -15.77
CA PHE A 286 0.70 -6.65 -16.56
C PHE A 286 0.16 -8.05 -16.90
N PRO A 287 -0.17 -8.94 -15.94
CA PRO A 287 -0.76 -10.24 -16.25
C PRO A 287 -2.15 -10.12 -16.92
N THR A 288 -2.92 -9.07 -16.67
CA THR A 288 -4.18 -8.87 -17.39
C THR A 288 -3.93 -8.78 -18.88
N TYR A 289 -2.99 -7.97 -19.35
CA TYR A 289 -2.68 -7.88 -20.79
C TYR A 289 -1.90 -9.09 -21.32
N ARG A 290 -0.93 -9.62 -20.56
CA ARG A 290 -0.08 -10.72 -21.02
C ARG A 290 -0.76 -12.08 -20.99
N ASN A 291 -1.64 -12.31 -20.02
CA ASN A 291 -2.27 -13.62 -19.83
C ASN A 291 -3.74 -13.66 -20.27
N LEU A 292 -4.53 -12.61 -19.94
CA LEU A 292 -5.97 -12.63 -20.20
C LEU A 292 -6.36 -11.97 -21.53
N LEU A 293 -5.47 -11.15 -22.11
CA LEU A 293 -5.71 -10.39 -23.35
C LEU A 293 -4.61 -10.62 -24.40
N LYS A 294 -4.06 -11.83 -24.49
CA LYS A 294 -2.87 -12.19 -25.30
C LYS A 294 -2.93 -11.69 -26.76
N ASN A 295 -4.13 -11.66 -27.34
CA ASN A 295 -4.33 -11.30 -28.75
C ASN A 295 -4.74 -9.81 -28.94
N GLN A 296 -4.66 -9.01 -27.87
CA GLN A 296 -5.05 -7.60 -27.90
C GLN A 296 -3.82 -6.69 -27.80
N LYS A 297 -3.92 -5.50 -28.40
CA LYS A 297 -2.85 -4.49 -28.30
C LYS A 297 -2.69 -4.05 -26.86
N ALA A 298 -1.51 -4.29 -26.28
CA ALA A 298 -1.17 -3.88 -24.93
C ALA A 298 -0.57 -2.46 -24.90
N PRO A 299 -0.70 -1.74 -23.76
CA PRO A 299 -0.07 -0.44 -23.55
C PRO A 299 1.42 -0.62 -23.15
N GLU A 300 2.27 -1.00 -24.11
CA GLU A 300 3.66 -1.42 -23.87
C GLU A 300 4.45 -0.42 -23.01
N LYS A 301 4.30 0.88 -23.27
CA LYS A 301 4.99 1.92 -22.48
C LYS A 301 4.64 1.85 -20.99
N THR A 302 3.39 1.53 -20.66
CA THR A 302 2.96 1.37 -19.26
C THR A 302 3.47 0.05 -18.66
N LEU A 303 3.41 -1.04 -19.44
CA LEU A 303 3.85 -2.36 -18.99
C LEU A 303 5.37 -2.48 -18.78
N GLN A 304 6.15 -1.62 -19.45
CA GLN A 304 7.61 -1.54 -19.34
C GLN A 304 8.07 -0.55 -18.25
N SER A 305 7.12 0.08 -17.52
CA SER A 305 7.49 0.97 -16.42
C SER A 305 8.17 0.20 -15.28
N GLU A 306 9.16 0.83 -14.65
CA GLU A 306 9.91 0.25 -13.54
C GLU A 306 8.96 -0.21 -12.41
N PRO A 307 9.05 -1.48 -11.95
CA PRO A 307 8.21 -1.96 -10.86
C PRO A 307 8.58 -1.26 -9.54
N SER A 308 7.63 -1.21 -8.61
CA SER A 308 7.92 -0.81 -7.24
C SER A 308 8.80 -1.85 -6.55
N SER A 309 9.40 -1.48 -5.41
CA SER A 309 10.02 -2.49 -4.55
C SER A 309 9.03 -3.60 -4.19
N SER A 310 9.62 -4.76 -3.92
CA SER A 310 8.99 -5.89 -3.25
C SER A 310 9.39 -5.90 -1.78
N ALA A 311 9.19 -7.03 -1.08
CA ALA A 311 9.61 -7.22 0.30
C ALA A 311 9.96 -8.67 0.60
N ILE A 312 10.83 -8.87 1.59
CA ILE A 312 10.94 -10.11 2.35
C ILE A 312 10.30 -9.87 3.70
N ILE A 313 9.37 -10.72 4.07
CA ILE A 313 8.58 -10.61 5.31
C ILE A 313 8.71 -11.91 6.07
N PHE A 314 9.12 -11.82 7.32
CA PHE A 314 9.08 -12.91 8.28
C PHE A 314 7.91 -12.73 9.24
N TYR A 315 7.16 -13.78 9.45
CA TYR A 315 6.09 -13.86 10.45
C TYR A 315 6.61 -14.68 11.60
N TRP A 316 7.02 -14.02 12.70
CA TRP A 316 7.61 -14.66 13.87
C TRP A 316 6.67 -14.71 15.04
N GLY A 317 6.43 -15.92 15.59
CA GLY A 317 5.93 -16.09 16.93
C GLY A 317 7.10 -15.99 17.91
N VAL A 318 7.14 -14.96 18.74
CA VAL A 318 8.29 -14.62 19.59
C VAL A 318 7.96 -14.88 21.05
N LYS A 319 8.79 -15.68 21.73
CA LYS A 319 8.71 -15.94 23.18
C LYS A 319 9.17 -14.71 23.95
N GLY A 320 8.35 -14.27 24.89
CA GLY A 320 8.64 -13.12 25.74
C GLY A 320 7.81 -11.89 25.41
N SER A 321 8.01 -10.82 26.16
CA SER A 321 7.36 -9.53 25.95
C SER A 321 8.41 -8.45 25.82
N PHE A 322 8.19 -7.52 24.89
CA PHE A 322 9.11 -6.44 24.54
C PHE A 322 8.43 -5.09 24.76
N PRO A 323 8.36 -4.59 26.01
CA PRO A 323 7.56 -3.40 26.36
C PRO A 323 8.03 -2.11 25.69
N LYS A 324 9.29 -2.07 25.24
CA LYS A 324 9.87 -0.95 24.51
C LYS A 324 9.25 -0.80 23.10
N LEU A 325 8.80 -1.90 22.51
CA LEU A 325 8.21 -1.92 21.17
C LEU A 325 6.71 -1.62 21.22
N HIS A 326 6.22 -0.97 20.16
CA HIS A 326 4.81 -0.63 19.94
C HIS A 326 4.24 -1.42 18.76
N LEU A 327 3.02 -1.05 18.31
CA LEU A 327 2.41 -1.66 17.14
C LEU A 327 3.31 -1.53 15.90
N HIS A 328 3.87 -0.34 15.65
CA HIS A 328 4.74 -0.05 14.51
C HIS A 328 6.12 0.41 15.00
N ASN A 329 7.16 -0.23 14.51
CA ASN A 329 8.54 0.07 14.86
C ASN A 329 9.39 0.05 13.59
N ILE A 330 10.37 0.96 13.49
CA ILE A 330 11.32 1.01 12.38
C ILE A 330 12.73 1.15 12.94
N LEU A 331 13.60 0.23 12.55
CA LEU A 331 15.03 0.26 12.82
C LEU A 331 15.71 0.71 11.53
N PHE A 332 16.26 1.92 11.51
CA PHE A 332 16.82 2.49 10.31
C PHE A 332 18.18 1.90 9.93
N SER A 333 18.46 1.80 8.63
CA SER A 333 19.78 1.57 8.09
C SER A 333 20.68 2.80 8.35
N ASP A 334 21.96 2.58 8.64
CA ASP A 334 22.93 3.66 8.75
C ASP A 334 23.37 4.19 7.37
N ASP A 335 23.32 3.33 6.34
CA ASP A 335 23.52 3.73 4.94
C ASP A 335 22.23 3.66 4.13
N TYR A 336 21.33 4.62 4.40
CA TYR A 336 20.01 4.65 3.78
C TYR A 336 20.06 4.84 2.25
N GLN A 337 21.04 5.62 1.74
CA GLN A 337 21.21 5.80 0.31
C GLN A 337 21.74 4.53 -0.36
N GLY A 338 22.67 3.85 0.28
CA GLY A 338 23.19 2.54 -0.18
C GLY A 338 22.10 1.49 -0.25
N GLU A 339 21.17 1.47 0.72
CA GLU A 339 20.01 0.57 0.70
C GLU A 339 19.17 0.75 -0.58
N PHE A 340 18.80 1.99 -0.95
CA PHE A 340 18.00 2.23 -2.16
C PHE A 340 18.77 2.01 -3.46
N LYS A 341 20.08 2.30 -3.50
CA LYS A 341 20.92 1.94 -4.64
C LYS A 341 20.99 0.42 -4.83
N ALA A 342 21.14 -0.35 -3.74
CA ALA A 342 21.14 -1.80 -3.82
C ALA A 342 19.81 -2.33 -4.39
N LEU A 343 18.67 -1.78 -3.95
CA LEU A 343 17.33 -2.20 -4.37
C LEU A 343 17.01 -1.90 -5.83
N PHE A 344 17.37 -0.71 -6.32
CA PHE A 344 16.87 -0.22 -7.62
C PHE A 344 17.95 -0.18 -8.72
N ASP A 345 19.23 -0.05 -8.37
CA ASP A 345 20.32 0.03 -9.34
C ASP A 345 21.19 -1.25 -9.31
N GLY A 346 21.31 -1.89 -8.13
CA GLY A 346 22.14 -3.07 -7.94
C GLY A 346 21.39 -4.39 -8.01
N ASP A 347 20.07 -4.36 -7.92
CA ASP A 347 19.21 -5.55 -7.83
C ASP A 347 19.70 -6.52 -6.75
N GLN A 348 19.97 -5.99 -5.55
CA GLN A 348 20.60 -6.69 -4.43
C GLN A 348 19.91 -6.36 -3.10
N LEU A 349 20.16 -7.19 -2.09
CA LEU A 349 19.82 -6.88 -0.70
C LEU A 349 20.97 -6.13 -0.03
N HIS A 350 20.64 -5.03 0.65
CA HIS A 350 21.62 -4.31 1.46
C HIS A 350 21.98 -5.12 2.72
N PRO A 351 23.27 -5.18 3.12
CA PRO A 351 23.67 -5.95 4.30
C PRO A 351 23.17 -5.37 5.62
N ASP A 352 22.89 -4.07 5.66
CA ASP A 352 22.28 -3.36 6.77
C ASP A 352 20.94 -2.74 6.35
N PRO A 353 19.84 -3.53 6.26
CA PRO A 353 18.57 -3.02 5.78
C PRO A 353 17.83 -2.22 6.86
N THR A 354 16.97 -1.31 6.45
CA THR A 354 15.91 -0.77 7.30
C THR A 354 14.89 -1.86 7.61
N VAL A 355 14.66 -2.13 8.90
CA VAL A 355 13.75 -3.18 9.37
C VAL A 355 12.48 -2.56 9.93
N TYR A 356 11.33 -2.93 9.35
CA TYR A 356 10.03 -2.60 9.89
C TYR A 356 9.47 -3.78 10.70
N ILE A 357 9.00 -3.50 11.91
CA ILE A 357 8.39 -4.51 12.80
C ILE A 357 6.99 -4.06 13.18
N ASN A 358 5.99 -4.89 12.86
CA ASN A 358 4.61 -4.69 13.31
C ASN A 358 4.21 -5.80 14.30
N ILE A 359 3.60 -5.40 15.43
CA ILE A 359 3.26 -6.32 16.53
C ILE A 359 1.81 -6.11 16.90
N THR A 360 0.89 -6.81 16.25
CA THR A 360 -0.55 -6.61 16.46
C THR A 360 -1.01 -7.04 17.85
N SER A 361 -0.34 -8.00 18.49
CA SER A 361 -0.61 -8.41 19.88
C SER A 361 -0.39 -7.31 20.93
N LYS A 362 0.21 -6.17 20.56
CA LYS A 362 0.24 -4.97 21.42
C LYS A 362 -1.17 -4.42 21.66
N LEU A 363 -2.04 -4.48 20.65
CA LEU A 363 -3.43 -4.01 20.71
C LEU A 363 -4.44 -5.16 20.76
N LYS A 364 -4.30 -6.15 19.90
CA LYS A 364 -5.15 -7.34 19.81
C LYS A 364 -4.46 -8.51 20.54
N LYS A 365 -4.75 -8.65 21.84
CA LYS A 365 -4.01 -9.55 22.75
C LYS A 365 -4.08 -11.04 22.39
N ASP A 366 -5.15 -11.45 21.69
CA ASP A 366 -5.38 -12.82 21.23
C ASP A 366 -4.66 -13.17 19.92
N ASP A 367 -3.90 -12.23 19.34
CA ASP A 367 -3.04 -12.52 18.19
C ASP A 367 -1.78 -13.33 18.57
N ALA A 368 -1.49 -13.48 19.88
CA ALA A 368 -0.39 -14.31 20.39
C ALA A 368 -0.77 -14.95 21.72
N PRO A 369 -0.17 -16.09 22.11
CA PRO A 369 -0.33 -16.68 23.43
C PRO A 369 0.15 -15.73 24.53
N LYS A 370 -0.41 -15.88 25.73
CA LYS A 370 0.01 -15.08 26.90
C LYS A 370 1.52 -15.17 27.12
N GLY A 371 2.17 -14.01 27.25
CA GLY A 371 3.62 -13.89 27.44
C GLY A 371 4.44 -14.05 26.16
N HIS A 372 3.80 -14.00 25.00
CA HIS A 372 4.42 -14.05 23.67
C HIS A 372 3.93 -12.89 22.82
N GLU A 373 4.59 -12.65 21.69
CA GLU A 373 4.21 -11.62 20.72
C GLU A 373 4.27 -12.18 19.28
N ASN A 374 3.39 -11.72 18.41
CA ASN A 374 3.43 -11.98 16.99
C ASN A 374 4.13 -10.83 16.28
N TRP A 375 5.22 -11.11 15.59
CA TRP A 375 6.00 -10.11 14.88
C TRP A 375 5.90 -10.30 13.38
N PHE A 376 5.41 -9.30 12.68
CA PHE A 376 5.56 -9.12 11.24
C PHE A 376 6.83 -8.31 11.02
N VAL A 377 7.87 -8.91 10.48
CA VAL A 377 9.19 -8.30 10.31
C VAL A 377 9.51 -8.19 8.83
N MET A 378 9.68 -6.98 8.33
CA MET A 378 9.82 -6.71 6.89
C MET A 378 11.05 -5.88 6.59
N ILE A 379 11.72 -6.24 5.49
CA ILE A 379 12.68 -5.40 4.79
C ILE A 379 12.21 -5.18 3.35
N ASN A 380 12.63 -4.07 2.74
CA ASN A 380 12.46 -3.88 1.31
C ASN A 380 13.33 -4.89 0.54
N ALA A 381 12.81 -5.36 -0.57
CA ALA A 381 13.52 -6.22 -1.52
C ALA A 381 13.34 -5.70 -2.95
N PRO A 382 14.27 -5.96 -3.87
CA PRO A 382 14.06 -5.65 -5.28
C PRO A 382 12.86 -6.45 -5.83
N ALA A 383 12.32 -6.01 -6.95
CA ALA A 383 11.34 -6.78 -7.69
C ALA A 383 11.94 -8.11 -8.17
N ASN A 384 11.12 -9.16 -8.30
CA ASN A 384 11.57 -10.49 -8.71
C ASN A 384 11.96 -10.51 -10.20
N SER A 385 13.26 -10.42 -10.48
CA SER A 385 13.85 -10.52 -11.83
C SER A 385 14.60 -11.85 -12.05
N GLY A 386 14.44 -12.82 -11.13
CA GLY A 386 15.08 -14.14 -11.19
C GLY A 386 16.29 -14.30 -10.27
N GLN A 387 16.35 -13.52 -9.20
CA GLN A 387 17.38 -13.61 -8.16
C GLN A 387 17.34 -14.98 -7.44
N ASP A 388 18.46 -15.37 -6.85
CA ASP A 388 18.61 -16.58 -6.03
C ASP A 388 18.01 -16.36 -4.62
N TRP A 389 16.67 -16.42 -4.53
CA TRP A 389 15.93 -16.20 -3.29
C TRP A 389 16.23 -17.25 -2.22
N ASP A 390 16.58 -18.47 -2.61
CA ASP A 390 16.96 -19.54 -1.66
C ASP A 390 18.23 -19.18 -0.89
N LYS A 391 19.13 -18.45 -1.52
CA LYS A 391 20.34 -17.90 -0.89
C LYS A 391 20.05 -16.59 -0.14
N TRP A 392 19.23 -15.72 -0.70
CA TRP A 392 19.03 -14.38 -0.16
C TRP A 392 18.16 -14.34 1.09
N ILE A 393 17.15 -15.20 1.18
CA ILE A 393 16.24 -15.23 2.32
C ILE A 393 16.96 -15.57 3.64
N PRO A 394 17.79 -16.63 3.72
CA PRO A 394 18.59 -16.90 4.93
C PRO A 394 19.54 -15.76 5.30
N GLN A 395 20.18 -15.13 4.31
CA GLN A 395 21.05 -13.97 4.54
C GLN A 395 20.25 -12.77 5.07
N ALA A 396 19.09 -12.47 4.50
CA ALA A 396 18.20 -11.40 4.97
C ALA A 396 17.79 -11.66 6.42
N ARG A 397 17.43 -12.90 6.77
CA ARG A 397 17.08 -13.30 8.13
C ARG A 397 18.22 -12.97 9.13
N GLU A 398 19.44 -13.37 8.80
CA GLU A 398 20.60 -13.08 9.67
C GLU A 398 20.90 -11.58 9.77
N ASN A 399 20.81 -10.84 8.67
CA ASN A 399 20.98 -9.38 8.66
C ASN A 399 19.94 -8.70 9.57
N ILE A 400 18.66 -9.11 9.50
CA ILE A 400 17.58 -8.62 10.35
C ILE A 400 17.85 -8.93 11.83
N LEU A 401 18.21 -10.17 12.16
CA LEU A 401 18.48 -10.59 13.55
C LEU A 401 19.69 -9.83 14.13
N ASN A 402 20.74 -9.64 13.35
CA ASN A 402 21.90 -8.84 13.74
C ASN A 402 21.52 -7.37 13.97
N LYS A 403 20.68 -6.77 13.07
CA LYS A 403 20.15 -5.41 13.23
C LYS A 403 19.35 -5.26 14.52
N ILE A 404 18.43 -6.18 14.78
CA ILE A 404 17.61 -6.20 16.00
C ILE A 404 18.50 -6.30 17.24
N GLN A 405 19.51 -7.19 17.21
CA GLN A 405 20.43 -7.35 18.33
C GLN A 405 21.26 -6.07 18.59
N ARG A 406 21.79 -5.44 17.56
CA ARG A 406 22.56 -4.18 17.69
C ARG A 406 21.68 -3.03 18.20
N THR A 407 20.48 -2.89 17.65
CA THR A 407 19.61 -1.73 17.92
C THR A 407 18.83 -1.89 19.23
N LEU A 408 18.30 -3.09 19.52
CA LEU A 408 17.43 -3.32 20.69
C LEU A 408 18.13 -4.04 21.84
N GLY A 409 19.38 -4.48 21.67
CA GLY A 409 20.15 -5.20 22.68
C GLY A 409 19.61 -6.60 22.99
N THR A 410 18.84 -7.20 22.06
CA THR A 410 18.19 -8.50 22.27
C THR A 410 18.45 -9.44 21.11
N ASP A 411 19.02 -10.63 21.40
CA ASP A 411 19.07 -11.71 20.43
C ASP A 411 17.73 -12.46 20.43
N LEU A 412 17.16 -12.60 19.22
CA LEU A 412 15.87 -13.28 19.01
C LEU A 412 16.02 -14.73 18.55
N ARG A 413 17.22 -15.20 18.22
CA ARG A 413 17.42 -16.54 17.59
C ARG A 413 16.76 -17.66 18.40
N ASP A 414 16.97 -17.66 19.73
CA ASP A 414 16.39 -18.64 20.65
C ASP A 414 14.96 -18.29 21.12
N LYS A 415 14.41 -17.19 20.67
CA LYS A 415 13.07 -16.71 21.05
C LYS A 415 12.03 -16.90 19.96
N ILE A 416 12.45 -17.09 18.71
CA ILE A 416 11.54 -17.37 17.60
C ILE A 416 11.10 -18.84 17.73
N ILE A 417 9.80 -19.03 17.94
CA ILE A 417 9.19 -20.37 18.15
C ILE A 417 8.24 -20.76 17.03
N VAL A 418 7.83 -19.78 16.20
CA VAL A 418 7.05 -19.97 14.98
C VAL A 418 7.66 -19.06 13.92
N GLU A 419 7.82 -19.57 12.71
CA GLU A 419 8.31 -18.79 11.58
C GLU A 419 7.58 -19.19 10.28
N ASP A 420 7.09 -18.19 9.53
CA ASP A 420 6.66 -18.31 8.14
C ASP A 420 7.25 -17.14 7.34
N ILE A 421 7.32 -17.27 6.02
CA ILE A 421 8.00 -16.32 5.15
C ILE A 421 7.09 -15.96 3.97
N LEU A 422 7.14 -14.70 3.59
CA LEU A 422 6.60 -14.20 2.33
C LEU A 422 7.69 -13.41 1.61
N ASP A 423 8.08 -13.89 0.45
CA ASP A 423 9.12 -13.35 -0.41
C ASP A 423 8.53 -12.86 -1.76
N PRO A 424 9.32 -12.18 -2.60
CA PRO A 424 8.84 -11.66 -3.88
C PRO A 424 8.25 -12.73 -4.81
N THR A 425 8.75 -13.95 -4.80
CA THR A 425 8.23 -15.05 -5.64
C THR A 425 6.86 -15.53 -5.15
N LEU A 426 6.70 -15.64 -3.83
CA LEU A 426 5.43 -16.00 -3.21
C LEU A 426 4.40 -14.88 -3.36
N ILE A 427 4.80 -13.60 -3.28
CA ILE A 427 3.92 -12.46 -3.55
C ILE A 427 3.41 -12.55 -4.98
N GLU A 428 4.28 -12.75 -5.97
CA GLU A 428 3.90 -12.91 -7.37
C GLU A 428 2.95 -14.09 -7.57
N LYS A 429 3.30 -15.25 -7.04
CA LYS A 429 2.51 -16.48 -7.16
C LYS A 429 1.12 -16.36 -6.52
N ARG A 430 1.03 -15.77 -5.32
CA ARG A 430 -0.23 -15.68 -4.55
C ARG A 430 -1.15 -14.57 -5.04
N THR A 431 -0.60 -13.48 -5.61
CA THR A 431 -1.37 -12.27 -5.91
C THR A 431 -1.35 -11.88 -7.38
N SER A 432 -0.60 -12.59 -8.21
CA SER A 432 -0.35 -12.25 -9.63
C SER A 432 0.23 -10.84 -9.81
N SER A 433 0.91 -10.29 -8.79
CA SER A 433 1.61 -9.01 -8.92
C SER A 433 2.84 -9.18 -9.79
N HIS A 434 2.97 -8.38 -10.83
CA HIS A 434 4.11 -8.43 -11.74
C HIS A 434 5.44 -8.30 -10.98
N MET A 435 6.34 -9.28 -11.12
CA MET A 435 7.64 -9.35 -10.45
C MET A 435 7.56 -9.24 -8.90
N GLY A 436 6.44 -9.65 -8.30
CA GLY A 436 6.24 -9.53 -6.86
C GLY A 436 6.12 -8.09 -6.32
N ALA A 437 5.98 -7.10 -7.18
CA ALA A 437 5.88 -5.69 -6.79
C ALA A 437 4.71 -5.42 -5.85
N LEU A 438 4.95 -4.67 -4.76
CA LEU A 438 3.91 -4.39 -3.77
C LEU A 438 2.88 -3.38 -4.26
N TYR A 439 3.29 -2.38 -5.04
CA TYR A 439 2.50 -1.21 -5.42
C TYR A 439 2.34 -1.04 -6.96
N GLY A 440 2.64 -2.09 -7.74
CA GLY A 440 2.69 -2.02 -9.19
C GLY A 440 3.92 -1.26 -9.67
N THR A 441 3.76 -0.17 -10.42
CA THR A 441 4.89 0.66 -10.89
C THR A 441 5.41 1.59 -9.79
N SER A 442 6.74 1.82 -9.76
CA SER A 442 7.38 2.78 -8.87
C SER A 442 7.01 4.23 -9.25
N SER A 443 7.29 5.16 -8.35
CA SER A 443 7.22 6.60 -8.61
C SER A 443 8.60 7.24 -8.81
N ASN A 444 9.61 6.44 -9.16
CA ASN A 444 10.99 6.90 -9.35
C ASN A 444 11.17 7.81 -10.57
N ASN A 445 10.27 7.74 -11.52
CA ASN A 445 10.17 8.71 -12.61
C ASN A 445 9.18 9.82 -12.21
N ARG A 446 9.57 11.10 -12.34
CA ARG A 446 8.75 12.27 -12.01
C ARG A 446 7.36 12.26 -12.67
N MET A 447 7.24 11.62 -13.84
CA MET A 447 5.97 11.46 -14.56
C MET A 447 5.25 10.14 -14.26
N ALA A 448 5.88 9.20 -13.54
CA ALA A 448 5.33 7.86 -13.32
C ALA A 448 4.00 7.88 -12.54
N ALA A 449 3.86 8.79 -11.57
CA ALA A 449 2.60 8.97 -10.85
C ALA A 449 1.43 9.36 -11.78
N PHE A 450 1.72 10.07 -12.88
CA PHE A 450 0.76 10.48 -13.90
C PHE A 450 0.58 9.44 -15.02
N LEU A 451 1.50 8.49 -15.14
CA LEU A 451 1.56 7.51 -16.23
C LEU A 451 1.06 6.12 -15.83
N ARG A 452 0.52 5.95 -14.60
CA ARG A 452 -0.14 4.72 -14.22
C ARG A 452 -1.27 4.40 -15.19
N HIS A 453 -1.54 3.10 -15.39
CA HIS A 453 -2.62 2.67 -16.29
C HIS A 453 -3.97 3.31 -15.90
N PRO A 454 -4.77 3.80 -16.86
CA PRO A 454 -6.10 4.32 -16.56
C PRO A 454 -7.05 3.24 -16.04
N ASN A 455 -8.12 3.66 -15.36
CA ASN A 455 -9.17 2.75 -14.86
C ASN A 455 -10.09 2.19 -15.97
N PHE A 456 -9.78 2.43 -17.22
CA PHE A 456 -10.50 1.93 -18.40
C PHE A 456 -9.54 1.59 -19.54
N SER A 457 -9.93 0.66 -20.40
CA SER A 457 -9.18 0.41 -21.63
C SER A 457 -9.43 1.52 -22.64
N GLN A 458 -8.37 2.01 -23.27
CA GLN A 458 -8.50 2.99 -24.37
C GLN A 458 -8.91 2.34 -25.69
N ASN A 459 -8.64 1.05 -25.87
CA ASN A 459 -8.84 0.31 -27.12
C ASN A 459 -10.06 -0.62 -27.10
N LEU A 460 -10.46 -1.10 -25.91
CA LEU A 460 -11.50 -2.11 -25.75
C LEU A 460 -12.68 -1.52 -24.97
N LYS A 461 -13.82 -1.49 -25.59
CA LYS A 461 -15.09 -1.08 -24.94
C LYS A 461 -15.54 -2.14 -23.96
N GLY A 462 -16.05 -1.70 -22.81
CA GLY A 462 -16.54 -2.59 -21.76
C GLY A 462 -15.46 -3.17 -20.85
N LEU A 463 -14.18 -2.80 -21.01
CA LEU A 463 -13.08 -3.22 -20.17
C LEU A 463 -12.62 -2.09 -19.26
N TYR A 464 -12.64 -2.37 -17.94
CA TYR A 464 -12.25 -1.44 -16.90
C TYR A 464 -11.24 -2.08 -15.93
N PHE A 465 -10.57 -1.25 -15.13
CA PHE A 465 -9.52 -1.68 -14.20
C PHE A 465 -9.64 -0.97 -12.86
N CYS A 466 -9.35 -1.69 -11.77
CA CYS A 466 -9.18 -1.12 -10.44
C CYS A 466 -8.05 -1.83 -9.69
N GLY A 467 -7.54 -1.22 -8.63
CA GLY A 467 -6.50 -1.80 -7.80
C GLY A 467 -5.18 -1.04 -7.81
N GLY A 468 -4.14 -1.67 -7.24
CA GLY A 468 -2.88 -1.00 -6.94
C GLY A 468 -1.97 -0.73 -8.13
N SER A 469 -2.12 -1.46 -9.24
CA SER A 469 -1.31 -1.27 -10.45
C SER A 469 -1.88 -0.24 -11.43
N VAL A 470 -3.06 0.30 -11.13
CA VAL A 470 -3.72 1.34 -11.92
C VAL A 470 -3.86 2.64 -11.13
N HIS A 471 -4.30 3.70 -11.78
CA HIS A 471 -4.57 4.98 -11.12
C HIS A 471 -5.63 4.83 -10.01
N PRO A 472 -5.45 5.48 -8.83
CA PRO A 472 -4.36 6.38 -8.43
C PRO A 472 -3.11 5.66 -7.89
N GLY A 473 -3.13 4.35 -7.63
CA GLY A 473 -1.97 3.58 -7.20
C GLY A 473 -2.25 2.56 -6.11
N GLY A 474 -1.18 2.04 -5.50
CA GLY A 474 -1.23 1.01 -4.46
C GLY A 474 -1.45 1.56 -3.05
N GLY A 475 -1.83 0.67 -2.14
CA GLY A 475 -2.23 0.96 -0.76
C GLY A 475 -3.74 0.93 -0.57
N ILE A 476 -4.19 0.66 0.67
CA ILE A 476 -5.62 0.47 0.97
C ILE A 476 -6.46 1.67 0.51
N PRO A 477 -6.14 2.94 0.89
CA PRO A 477 -6.94 4.09 0.49
C PRO A 477 -7.02 4.25 -1.04
N LEU A 478 -5.89 4.14 -1.73
CA LEU A 478 -5.84 4.36 -3.17
C LEU A 478 -6.55 3.24 -3.95
N CYS A 479 -6.54 2.00 -3.45
CA CYS A 479 -7.32 0.91 -4.00
C CYS A 479 -8.83 1.16 -3.90
N LEU A 480 -9.32 1.68 -2.76
CA LEU A 480 -10.73 2.03 -2.58
C LEU A 480 -11.14 3.21 -3.48
N LEU A 481 -10.26 4.20 -3.61
CA LEU A 481 -10.46 5.33 -4.53
C LEU A 481 -10.42 4.91 -6.00
N SER A 482 -9.57 3.95 -6.36
CA SER A 482 -9.55 3.36 -7.70
C SER A 482 -10.91 2.76 -8.09
N ALA A 483 -11.56 2.06 -7.15
CA ALA A 483 -12.90 1.53 -7.33
C ALA A 483 -13.96 2.63 -7.47
N LYS A 484 -13.83 3.74 -6.73
CA LYS A 484 -14.71 4.91 -6.84
C LYS A 484 -14.59 5.59 -8.20
N ILE A 485 -13.37 5.84 -8.66
CA ILE A 485 -13.11 6.43 -9.97
C ILE A 485 -13.69 5.54 -11.09
N LEU A 486 -13.51 4.22 -10.99
CA LEU A 486 -14.08 3.27 -11.94
C LEU A 486 -15.60 3.35 -11.98
N ASP A 487 -16.25 3.40 -10.83
CA ASP A 487 -17.70 3.51 -10.70
C ASP A 487 -18.25 4.78 -11.38
N GLU A 488 -17.60 5.92 -11.15
CA GLU A 488 -17.94 7.18 -11.83
C GLU A 488 -17.79 7.10 -13.35
N LEU A 489 -16.74 6.42 -13.84
CA LEU A 489 -16.49 6.24 -15.26
C LEU A 489 -17.55 5.36 -15.94
N ILE A 490 -18.04 4.31 -15.26
CA ILE A 490 -19.09 3.42 -15.79
C ILE A 490 -20.46 4.12 -15.79
N THR A 491 -20.73 4.94 -14.77
CA THR A 491 -22.01 5.66 -14.63
C THR A 491 -22.16 6.78 -15.66
N ASN A 492 -21.04 7.40 -16.03
CA ASN A 492 -21.02 8.53 -16.98
C ASN A 492 -20.70 8.10 -18.43
N ALA A 493 -20.63 6.79 -18.71
CA ALA A 493 -20.41 6.22 -20.05
C ALA A 493 -21.74 5.82 -20.72
#